data_3ce104162897f1c7081b79a3bac0905f
#
_entry.id   3ce104162897f1c7081b79a3bac0905f
#
_cell.length_a   1.000
_cell.length_b   1.000
_cell.length_c   1.000
_cell.angle_alpha   90.00
_cell.angle_beta   90.00
_cell.angle_gamma   90.00
#
_symmetry.space_group_name_H-M   'P 1'
#
loop_
_entity.id
_entity.type
_entity.pdbx_description
1 polymer ?
#
loop_
_entity_poly.entity_id
_entity_poly.type
_entity_poly.pdbx_seq_one_letter_code
_entity_poly.pdbx_strand_id
1 'polypeptide(L)'
;MLKDFVDKKHYKFAQRASDWREAIRMSCEVLEADGTVNAGYKEDIIRFMEAHGPYVVLAPGIVMPHVQPSEASDTKVTNSTIAFMHLEEPVSFDDSDPEKYGKIFFTLAVKDVDDHFQCMVKIVNMLNNPEIMNALMDAHGPEDLLALQEKYGDIINVAL
;
A
#
# COMPACT_ATOMS: atom_id res chain seq x y z
N MET A 1 11.88 4.76 4.66
CA MET A 1 10.51 4.50 4.16
C MET A 1 9.46 4.59 5.27
N LEU A 2 9.57 3.81 6.33
CA LEU A 2 8.54 3.79 7.39
C LEU A 2 8.43 5.13 8.13
N LYS A 3 9.57 5.78 8.40
CA LYS A 3 9.59 7.11 9.01
C LYS A 3 8.87 8.13 8.12
N ASP A 4 9.01 8.02 6.80
CA ASP A 4 8.34 8.92 5.86
C ASP A 4 6.83 8.81 5.94
N PHE A 5 6.30 7.61 6.14
CA PHE A 5 4.85 7.43 6.34
C PHE A 5 4.36 8.24 7.55
N VAL A 6 5.11 8.19 8.63
CA VAL A 6 4.75 8.91 9.87
C VAL A 6 4.89 10.42 9.68
N ASP A 7 6.03 10.87 9.17
CA ASP A 7 6.32 12.30 8.99
C ASP A 7 5.33 12.99 8.03
N LYS A 8 4.94 12.30 6.97
CA LYS A 8 3.99 12.82 5.97
C LYS A 8 2.54 12.53 6.30
N LYS A 9 2.28 11.77 7.37
CA LYS A 9 0.95 11.28 7.73
C LYS A 9 0.32 10.42 6.61
N HIS A 10 1.16 9.69 5.89
CA HIS A 10 0.75 8.75 4.85
C HIS A 10 0.55 7.35 5.42
N TYR A 11 -0.21 7.25 6.51
CA TYR A 11 -0.54 5.98 7.14
C TYR A 11 -1.98 5.97 7.63
N LYS A 12 -2.53 4.77 7.76
CA LYS A 12 -3.85 4.54 8.35
C LYS A 12 -3.84 3.20 9.09
N PHE A 13 -4.35 3.21 10.32
CA PHE A 13 -4.63 2.00 11.09
C PHE A 13 -6.14 1.92 11.28
N ALA A 14 -6.74 0.82 10.84
CA ALA A 14 -8.19 0.62 10.92
C ALA A 14 -8.51 -0.78 11.41
N GLN A 15 -9.71 -0.97 11.95
CA GLN A 15 -10.15 -2.25 12.46
C GLN A 15 -10.45 -3.22 11.31
N ARG A 16 -11.24 -2.79 10.34
CA ARG A 16 -11.70 -3.63 9.23
C ARG A 16 -12.21 -2.81 8.05
N ALA A 17 -12.37 -3.49 6.92
CA ALA A 17 -13.11 -3.01 5.75
C ALA A 17 -14.27 -3.97 5.46
N SER A 18 -15.37 -3.49 4.90
CA SER A 18 -16.55 -4.32 4.59
C SER A 18 -16.27 -5.31 3.46
N ASP A 19 -15.46 -4.91 2.48
CA ASP A 19 -15.03 -5.73 1.37
C ASP A 19 -13.72 -5.18 0.79
N TRP A 20 -13.19 -5.82 -0.26
CA TRP A 20 -11.95 -5.39 -0.88
C TRP A 20 -12.06 -4.02 -1.55
N ARG A 21 -13.24 -3.65 -2.07
CA ARG A 21 -13.45 -2.33 -2.69
C ARG A 21 -13.33 -1.22 -1.66
N GLU A 22 -13.97 -1.40 -0.51
CA GLU A 22 -13.83 -0.45 0.60
C GLU A 22 -12.39 -0.38 1.08
N ALA A 23 -11.69 -1.52 1.19
CA ALA A 23 -10.29 -1.55 1.59
C ALA A 23 -9.40 -0.73 0.64
N ILE A 24 -9.60 -0.84 -0.67
CA ILE A 24 -8.89 -0.02 -1.66
C ILE A 24 -9.21 1.46 -1.47
N ARG A 25 -10.47 1.82 -1.29
CA ARG A 25 -10.86 3.22 -1.04
C ARG A 25 -10.21 3.78 0.23
N MET A 26 -10.25 3.02 1.32
CA MET A 26 -9.62 3.39 2.58
C MET A 26 -8.10 3.58 2.43
N SER A 27 -7.45 2.73 1.66
CA SER A 27 -5.99 2.79 1.45
C SER A 27 -5.54 4.05 0.70
N CYS A 28 -6.43 4.71 -0.02
CA CYS A 28 -6.15 5.94 -0.76
C CYS A 28 -6.53 7.21 0.00
N GLU A 29 -7.25 7.13 1.11
CA GLU A 29 -7.81 8.30 1.81
C GLU A 29 -6.76 9.35 2.17
N VAL A 30 -5.61 8.93 2.72
CA VAL A 30 -4.57 9.87 3.17
C VAL A 30 -3.92 10.61 2.00
N LEU A 31 -3.82 9.96 0.83
CA LEU A 31 -3.28 10.56 -0.38
C LEU A 31 -4.27 11.49 -1.07
N GLU A 32 -5.56 11.21 -0.96
CA GLU A 32 -6.61 12.12 -1.42
C GLU A 32 -6.68 13.35 -0.53
N ALA A 33 -6.57 13.17 0.79
CA ALA A 33 -6.67 14.26 1.77
C ALA A 33 -5.58 15.31 1.59
N ASP A 34 -4.36 14.92 1.20
CA ASP A 34 -3.26 15.86 0.98
C ASP A 34 -3.11 16.31 -0.48
N GLY A 35 -4.00 15.84 -1.36
CA GLY A 35 -3.99 16.23 -2.77
C GLY A 35 -2.96 15.52 -3.64
N THR A 36 -2.28 14.49 -3.13
CA THR A 36 -1.33 13.70 -3.93
C THR A 36 -2.03 13.00 -5.08
N VAL A 37 -3.22 12.46 -4.83
CA VAL A 37 -4.09 11.85 -5.85
C VAL A 37 -5.48 12.48 -5.78
N ASN A 38 -6.22 12.39 -6.88
CA ASN A 38 -7.64 12.75 -6.89
C ASN A 38 -8.52 11.55 -6.59
N ALA A 39 -9.82 11.77 -6.41
CA ALA A 39 -10.79 10.71 -6.08
C ALA A 39 -10.92 9.64 -7.18
N GLY A 40 -10.54 9.94 -8.42
CA GLY A 40 -10.58 9.00 -9.54
C GLY A 40 -9.53 7.89 -9.42
N TYR A 41 -8.45 8.12 -8.68
CA TYR A 41 -7.35 7.15 -8.57
C TYR A 41 -7.80 5.82 -7.97
N LYS A 42 -8.50 5.84 -6.85
CA LYS A 42 -9.03 4.63 -6.22
C LYS A 42 -10.03 3.90 -7.11
N GLU A 43 -10.85 4.65 -7.84
CA GLU A 43 -11.84 4.06 -8.76
C GLU A 43 -11.18 3.41 -9.97
N ASP A 44 -10.06 3.96 -10.46
CA ASP A 44 -9.25 3.31 -11.49
C ASP A 44 -8.67 1.98 -11.00
N ILE A 45 -8.13 1.93 -9.79
CA ILE A 45 -7.62 0.68 -9.21
C ILE A 45 -8.72 -0.37 -9.15
N ILE A 46 -9.90 0.00 -8.62
CA ILE A 46 -11.05 -0.90 -8.49
C ILE A 46 -11.49 -1.42 -9.86
N ARG A 47 -11.60 -0.54 -10.86
CA ARG A 47 -12.00 -0.90 -12.22
C ARG A 47 -11.03 -1.91 -12.84
N PHE A 48 -9.71 -1.68 -12.67
CA PHE A 48 -8.70 -2.62 -13.18
C PHE A 48 -8.77 -3.97 -12.49
N MET A 49 -9.03 -3.99 -11.18
CA MET A 49 -9.21 -5.24 -10.44
C MET A 49 -10.46 -5.99 -10.89
N GLU A 50 -11.55 -5.29 -11.17
CA GLU A 50 -12.77 -5.92 -11.69
C GLU A 50 -12.55 -6.55 -13.07
N ALA A 51 -11.69 -5.94 -13.89
CA ALA A 51 -11.38 -6.44 -15.23
C ALA A 51 -10.33 -7.56 -15.24
N HIS A 52 -9.33 -7.52 -14.34
CA HIS A 52 -8.14 -8.38 -14.39
C HIS A 52 -7.93 -9.25 -13.16
N GLY A 53 -8.82 -9.17 -12.16
CA GLY A 53 -8.67 -9.90 -10.89
C GLY A 53 -7.78 -9.17 -9.89
N PRO A 54 -7.48 -9.81 -8.74
CA PRO A 54 -6.79 -9.18 -7.61
C PRO A 54 -5.27 -9.08 -7.82
N TYR A 55 -4.85 -8.42 -8.89
CA TYR A 55 -3.43 -8.26 -9.26
C TYR A 55 -2.61 -7.51 -8.21
N VAL A 56 -3.27 -6.75 -7.33
CA VAL A 56 -2.61 -5.95 -6.29
C VAL A 56 -2.17 -6.79 -5.08
N VAL A 57 -2.67 -8.02 -4.93
CA VAL A 57 -2.27 -8.92 -3.84
C VAL A 57 -0.96 -9.59 -4.22
N LEU A 58 0.15 -9.16 -3.58
CA LEU A 58 1.49 -9.68 -3.88
C LEU A 58 1.75 -11.02 -3.22
N ALA A 59 1.26 -11.20 -2.01
CA ALA A 59 1.42 -12.38 -1.19
C ALA A 59 0.28 -12.40 -0.15
N PRO A 60 0.03 -13.51 0.54
CA PRO A 60 -1.00 -13.55 1.56
C PRO A 60 -0.83 -12.43 2.58
N GLY A 61 -1.85 -11.58 2.70
CA GLY A 61 -1.87 -10.45 3.63
C GLY A 61 -1.21 -9.17 3.13
N ILE A 62 -0.52 -9.18 1.99
CA ILE A 62 0.24 -8.04 1.47
C ILE A 62 -0.40 -7.53 0.19
N VAL A 63 -0.87 -6.28 0.23
CA VAL A 63 -1.54 -5.63 -0.90
C VAL A 63 -0.78 -4.38 -1.31
N MET A 64 -0.63 -4.20 -2.61
CA MET A 64 0.02 -3.02 -3.19
C MET A 64 -0.96 -2.34 -4.18
N PRO A 65 -1.92 -1.55 -3.66
CA PRO A 65 -2.86 -0.86 -4.53
C PRO A 65 -2.13 0.10 -5.48
N HIS A 66 -2.36 -0.08 -6.77
CA HIS A 66 -1.75 0.76 -7.79
C HIS A 66 -2.45 0.58 -9.14
N VAL A 67 -2.31 1.57 -9.98
CA VAL A 67 -2.59 1.47 -11.41
C VAL A 67 -1.40 2.06 -12.14
N GLN A 68 -1.01 1.43 -13.26
CA GLN A 68 0.11 1.94 -14.04
C GLN A 68 -0.23 3.30 -14.66
N PRO A 69 0.73 4.24 -14.73
CA PRO A 69 0.46 5.58 -15.28
C PRO A 69 -0.14 5.57 -16.69
N SER A 70 0.26 4.60 -17.53
CA SER A 70 -0.27 4.44 -18.88
C SER A 70 -1.72 3.95 -18.94
N GLU A 71 -2.23 3.43 -17.83
CA GLU A 71 -3.57 2.83 -17.71
C GLU A 71 -4.52 3.68 -16.88
N ALA A 72 -4.00 4.72 -16.24
CA ALA A 72 -4.81 5.68 -15.52
C ALA A 72 -5.65 6.51 -16.50
N SER A 73 -6.94 6.66 -16.23
CA SER A 73 -7.83 7.45 -17.08
C SER A 73 -7.67 8.96 -16.80
N ASP A 74 -8.56 9.52 -16.00
CA ASP A 74 -8.53 10.95 -15.65
C ASP A 74 -7.83 11.22 -14.31
N THR A 75 -7.03 10.29 -13.83
CA THR A 75 -6.37 10.42 -12.54
C THR A 75 -5.11 11.27 -12.62
N LYS A 76 -4.94 12.12 -11.61
CA LYS A 76 -3.74 12.93 -11.48
C LYS A 76 -2.97 12.51 -10.24
N VAL A 77 -1.68 12.28 -10.45
CA VAL A 77 -0.71 12.08 -9.37
C VAL A 77 0.26 13.25 -9.39
N THR A 78 0.29 14.05 -8.33
CA THR A 78 1.14 15.23 -8.27
C THR A 78 2.59 14.90 -7.95
N ASN A 79 2.81 13.96 -7.03
CA ASN A 79 4.14 13.51 -6.61
C ASN A 79 4.13 12.00 -6.41
N SER A 80 5.23 11.34 -6.81
CA SER A 80 5.37 9.91 -6.53
C SER A 80 5.58 9.68 -5.04
N THR A 81 4.77 8.83 -4.45
CA THR A 81 4.81 8.50 -3.03
C THR A 81 4.18 7.15 -2.74
N ILE A 82 4.38 6.68 -1.51
CA ILE A 82 3.81 5.43 -1.00
C ILE A 82 3.05 5.77 0.28
N ALA A 83 1.87 5.19 0.47
CA ALA A 83 1.14 5.26 1.74
C ALA A 83 0.95 3.85 2.32
N PHE A 84 0.87 3.77 3.64
CA PHE A 84 0.72 2.52 4.39
C PHE A 84 -0.67 2.45 5.03
N MET A 85 -1.29 1.26 4.99
CA MET A 85 -2.48 0.98 5.78
C MET A 85 -2.39 -0.39 6.43
N HIS A 86 -2.86 -0.48 7.66
CA HIS A 86 -2.97 -1.73 8.41
C HIS A 86 -4.42 -1.96 8.79
N LEU A 87 -4.93 -3.18 8.53
CA LEU A 87 -6.23 -3.64 9.01
C LEU A 87 -6.02 -4.70 10.08
N GLU A 88 -6.67 -4.55 11.24
CA GLU A 88 -6.63 -5.57 12.29
C GLU A 88 -7.27 -6.88 11.80
N GLU A 89 -8.41 -6.78 11.13
CA GLU A 89 -9.10 -7.91 10.52
C GLU A 89 -8.77 -7.99 9.04
N PRO A 90 -8.20 -9.11 8.54
CA PRO A 90 -7.94 -9.28 7.12
C PRO A 90 -9.22 -9.22 6.27
N VAL A 91 -9.09 -8.72 5.05
CA VAL A 91 -10.19 -8.64 4.08
C VAL A 91 -9.90 -9.54 2.88
N SER A 92 -10.89 -10.33 2.45
CA SER A 92 -10.76 -11.19 1.28
C SER A 92 -10.77 -10.37 -0.02
N PHE A 93 -9.87 -10.73 -0.94
CA PHE A 93 -9.83 -10.20 -2.30
C PHE A 93 -10.35 -11.19 -3.34
N ASP A 94 -10.49 -12.46 -2.97
CA ASP A 94 -11.06 -13.50 -3.83
C ASP A 94 -11.59 -14.62 -2.93
N ASP A 95 -12.91 -14.76 -2.86
CA ASP A 95 -13.55 -15.75 -1.99
C ASP A 95 -13.24 -17.20 -2.40
N SER A 96 -12.80 -17.41 -3.64
CA SER A 96 -12.40 -18.73 -4.13
C SER A 96 -10.93 -19.08 -3.81
N ASP A 97 -10.12 -18.12 -3.36
CA ASP A 97 -8.71 -18.31 -3.03
C ASP A 97 -8.37 -17.72 -1.66
N PRO A 98 -8.19 -18.58 -0.63
CA PRO A 98 -7.92 -18.13 0.74
C PRO A 98 -6.57 -17.41 0.91
N GLU A 99 -5.67 -17.51 -0.05
CA GLU A 99 -4.39 -16.78 -0.04
C GLU A 99 -4.52 -15.34 -0.54
N LYS A 100 -5.62 -15.01 -1.22
CA LYS A 100 -5.88 -13.65 -1.73
C LYS A 100 -6.64 -12.83 -0.69
N TYR A 101 -5.91 -12.35 0.31
CA TYR A 101 -6.44 -11.46 1.34
C TYR A 101 -5.46 -10.31 1.62
N GLY A 102 -5.97 -9.25 2.22
CA GLY A 102 -5.18 -8.08 2.59
C GLY A 102 -5.24 -7.76 4.06
N LYS A 103 -4.09 -7.46 4.65
CA LYS A 103 -3.95 -6.97 6.02
C LYS A 103 -3.07 -5.74 6.06
N ILE A 104 -1.96 -5.71 5.32
CA ILE A 104 -1.12 -4.53 5.16
C ILE A 104 -1.12 -4.08 3.70
N PHE A 105 -1.22 -2.78 3.50
CA PHE A 105 -1.38 -2.15 2.20
C PHE A 105 -0.30 -1.11 1.99
N PHE A 106 0.37 -1.18 0.84
CA PHE A 106 1.32 -0.17 0.38
C PHE A 106 0.76 0.45 -0.89
N THR A 107 0.08 1.57 -0.78
CA THR A 107 -0.53 2.24 -1.92
C THR A 107 0.52 3.05 -2.66
N LEU A 108 0.73 2.73 -3.93
CA LEU A 108 1.66 3.45 -4.80
C LEU A 108 0.91 4.52 -5.59
N ALA A 109 1.33 5.76 -5.39
CA ALA A 109 0.93 6.87 -6.25
C ALA A 109 2.17 7.31 -7.02
N VAL A 110 2.24 7.04 -8.32
CA VAL A 110 3.46 7.25 -9.11
C VAL A 110 3.14 8.04 -10.37
N LYS A 111 4.05 8.94 -10.73
CA LYS A 111 3.90 9.80 -11.90
C LYS A 111 4.30 9.11 -13.20
N ASP A 112 5.26 8.20 -13.12
CA ASP A 112 5.83 7.54 -14.30
C ASP A 112 6.26 6.10 -14.01
N VAL A 113 6.66 5.39 -15.06
CA VAL A 113 7.00 3.96 -15.01
C VAL A 113 8.27 3.71 -14.18
N ASP A 114 9.26 4.61 -14.27
CA ASP A 114 10.52 4.44 -13.53
C ASP A 114 10.28 4.56 -12.02
N ASP A 115 9.53 5.56 -11.59
CA ASP A 115 9.12 5.73 -10.20
C ASP A 115 8.32 4.52 -9.70
N HIS A 116 7.42 4.00 -10.54
CA HIS A 116 6.63 2.81 -10.22
C HIS A 116 7.54 1.62 -9.89
N PHE A 117 8.49 1.34 -10.78
CA PHE A 117 9.43 0.23 -10.60
C PHE A 117 10.26 0.40 -9.32
N GLN A 118 10.81 1.59 -9.11
CA GLN A 118 11.63 1.87 -7.92
C GLN A 118 10.84 1.71 -6.62
N CYS A 119 9.61 2.19 -6.56
CA CYS A 119 8.75 2.02 -5.39
C CYS A 119 8.46 0.54 -5.12
N MET A 120 8.14 -0.23 -6.14
CA MET A 120 7.90 -1.67 -6.00
C MET A 120 9.11 -2.40 -5.45
N VAL A 121 10.29 -2.14 -6.00
CA VAL A 121 11.51 -2.82 -5.57
C VAL A 121 11.86 -2.48 -4.11
N LYS A 122 11.69 -1.23 -3.70
CA LYS A 122 11.91 -0.82 -2.30
C LYS A 122 11.00 -1.61 -1.34
N ILE A 123 9.73 -1.73 -1.67
CA ILE A 123 8.76 -2.47 -0.85
C ILE A 123 9.14 -3.95 -0.80
N VAL A 124 9.40 -4.58 -1.94
CA VAL A 124 9.75 -6.00 -2.01
C VAL A 124 11.03 -6.30 -1.22
N ASN A 125 12.06 -5.45 -1.35
CA ASN A 125 13.30 -5.62 -0.60
C ASN A 125 13.07 -5.56 0.91
N MET A 126 12.24 -4.63 1.37
CA MET A 126 11.88 -4.54 2.78
C MET A 126 11.14 -5.79 3.26
N LEU A 127 10.15 -6.25 2.48
CA LEU A 127 9.30 -7.39 2.84
C LEU A 127 9.99 -8.75 2.71
N ASN A 128 11.13 -8.82 2.02
CA ASN A 128 11.96 -10.02 1.98
C ASN A 128 12.58 -10.35 3.35
N ASN A 129 12.59 -9.42 4.28
CA ASN A 129 12.99 -9.69 5.66
C ASN A 129 11.77 -10.16 6.46
N PRO A 130 11.73 -11.45 6.91
CA PRO A 130 10.56 -11.99 7.61
C PRO A 130 10.26 -11.28 8.93
N GLU A 131 11.27 -10.78 9.63
CA GLU A 131 11.08 -10.08 10.90
C GLU A 131 10.37 -8.74 10.68
N ILE A 132 10.75 -8.00 9.63
CA ILE A 132 10.09 -6.74 9.27
C ILE A 132 8.65 -7.03 8.83
N MET A 133 8.45 -8.01 7.98
CA MET A 133 7.13 -8.38 7.49
C MET A 133 6.18 -8.75 8.64
N ASN A 134 6.63 -9.63 9.54
CA ASN A 134 5.81 -10.05 10.68
C ASN A 134 5.50 -8.89 11.63
N ALA A 135 6.46 -8.01 11.87
CA ALA A 135 6.27 -6.85 12.72
C ALA A 135 5.28 -5.84 12.11
N LEU A 136 5.28 -5.67 10.78
CA LEU A 136 4.29 -4.83 10.09
C LEU A 136 2.89 -5.44 10.18
N MET A 137 2.77 -6.76 10.08
CA MET A 137 1.48 -7.46 10.26
C MET A 137 0.92 -7.26 11.69
N ASP A 138 1.79 -7.17 12.69
CA ASP A 138 1.43 -7.03 14.10
C ASP A 138 1.41 -5.58 14.58
N ALA A 139 1.68 -4.60 13.72
CA ALA A 139 1.72 -3.20 14.10
C ALA A 139 0.34 -2.66 14.52
N HIS A 140 0.32 -1.77 15.51
CA HIS A 140 -0.92 -1.20 16.06
C HIS A 140 -1.00 0.32 15.91
N GLY A 141 0.08 0.99 15.58
CA GLY A 141 0.11 2.43 15.44
C GLY A 141 1.42 2.94 14.84
N PRO A 142 1.53 4.26 14.60
CA PRO A 142 2.72 4.84 13.97
C PRO A 142 3.99 4.66 14.80
N GLU A 143 3.90 4.52 16.11
CA GLU A 143 5.03 4.27 17.00
C GLU A 143 5.74 2.96 16.64
N ASP A 144 4.98 1.94 16.23
CA ASP A 144 5.53 0.65 15.81
C ASP A 144 6.31 0.79 14.50
N LEU A 145 5.86 1.63 13.59
CA LEU A 145 6.58 1.92 12.34
C LEU A 145 7.92 2.62 12.63
N LEU A 146 7.93 3.58 13.56
CA LEU A 146 9.16 4.27 13.97
C LEU A 146 10.13 3.33 14.66
N ALA A 147 9.66 2.46 15.51
CA ALA A 147 10.49 1.45 16.18
C ALA A 147 11.14 0.49 15.18
N LEU A 148 10.40 0.06 14.16
CA LEU A 148 10.94 -0.76 13.07
C LEU A 148 11.97 -0.01 12.25
N GLN A 149 11.72 1.25 11.92
CA GLN A 149 12.66 2.09 11.18
C GLN A 149 13.98 2.24 11.94
N GLU A 150 13.92 2.41 13.26
CA GLU A 150 15.11 2.52 14.09
C GLU A 150 15.88 1.19 14.12
N LYS A 151 15.19 0.08 14.30
CA LYS A 151 15.81 -1.26 14.42
C LYS A 151 16.39 -1.77 13.10
N TYR A 152 15.71 -1.53 11.98
CA TYR A 152 16.04 -2.09 10.67
C TYR A 152 16.34 -1.04 9.60
N GLY A 153 16.73 0.17 10.01
CA GLY A 153 16.95 1.28 9.08
C GLY A 153 17.92 0.97 7.95
N ASP A 154 18.96 0.19 8.22
CA ASP A 154 19.94 -0.22 7.22
C ASP A 154 19.34 -1.08 6.11
N ILE A 155 18.31 -1.87 6.41
CA ILE A 155 17.60 -2.71 5.43
C ILE A 155 16.52 -1.89 4.73
N ILE A 156 15.73 -1.12 5.50
CA ILE A 156 14.58 -0.37 5.01
C ILE A 156 15.00 0.77 4.07
N ASN A 157 16.16 1.39 4.33
CA ASN A 157 16.65 2.54 3.57
C ASN A 157 17.60 2.16 2.43
N VAL A 158 17.75 0.88 2.11
CA VAL A 158 18.61 0.47 0.99
C VAL A 158 18.12 1.13 -0.29
N ALA A 159 18.96 2.02 -0.82
CA ALA A 159 18.74 2.61 -2.13
C ALA A 159 19.02 1.56 -3.22
N LEU A 160 18.26 1.63 -4.28
CA LEU A 160 18.49 0.81 -5.47
C LEU A 160 19.60 1.39 -6.33
#